data_38b34b0e6689af8220b621adc6933067
#
_entry.id   38b34b0e6689af8220b621adc6933067
#
_cell.length_a   1.000
_cell.length_b   1.000
_cell.length_c   1.000
_cell.angle_alpha   90.00
_cell.angle_beta   90.00
_cell.angle_gamma   90.00
#
_symmetry.space_group_name_H-M   'P 1'
#
loop_
_entity.id
_entity.type
_entity.pdbx_description
1 polymer ?
#
loop_
_entity_poly.entity_id
_entity_poly.type
_entity_poly.pdbx_seq_one_letter_code
_entity_poly.pdbx_strand_id
1 'polypeptide(L)'
;MNKMGDYTSETISHIDREFIQDLIRKGERIDGRAFDEYRQIEIEANVVPAKAEGSALVRLGDTSVVAGVKVLVGEPYPDSPDEGVTMVTIEMSPIASPLFELGPPKEDAIELARVVDRGVRESETIDAKGLCIEEGKKVYMVFADVYPLEYDGNLIDASSIAVNAALLTTKFPEMKLEDKKVVATGNMLKLPVKNIAIEHTVSKIGDKLIIDPTLREEFVQDCRLTMAVDQKDNFTALQKGGGAGPMSLDLVDQAMGMALDNVRAIDELIQAAAKDVE
;
A
#
# COMPACT_ATOMS: atom_id res chain seq x y z
N MET A 1 -22.74 2.40 20.35
CA MET A 1 -21.50 3.02 19.89
C MET A 1 -20.36 2.11 20.35
N ASN A 2 -20.07 1.05 19.59
CA ASN A 2 -18.93 0.17 19.86
C ASN A 2 -17.66 0.90 19.45
N LYS A 3 -16.71 0.97 20.34
CA LYS A 3 -15.45 1.69 20.13
C LYS A 3 -14.60 0.90 19.13
N MET A 4 -14.28 1.50 17.99
CA MET A 4 -13.15 1.08 17.17
C MET A 4 -11.91 1.02 18.07
N GLY A 5 -11.34 -0.13 18.24
CA GLY A 5 -10.14 -0.33 19.06
C GLY A 5 -10.14 -1.57 19.94
N ASP A 6 -11.26 -2.29 20.07
CA ASP A 6 -11.34 -3.42 21.00
C ASP A 6 -10.78 -4.74 20.47
N TYR A 7 -10.56 -4.88 19.14
CA TYR A 7 -10.00 -6.13 18.59
C TYR A 7 -8.51 -6.31 18.94
N THR A 8 -7.76 -5.22 19.09
CA THR A 8 -6.34 -5.29 19.45
C THR A 8 -6.11 -5.56 20.94
N SER A 9 -7.03 -5.14 21.81
CA SER A 9 -6.88 -5.33 23.26
C SER A 9 -7.24 -6.74 23.74
N GLU A 10 -8.05 -7.48 22.98
CA GLU A 10 -8.45 -8.85 23.32
C GLU A 10 -7.50 -9.93 22.82
N THR A 11 -6.61 -9.62 21.87
CA THR A 11 -5.74 -10.59 21.19
C THR A 11 -4.34 -10.71 21.78
N ILE A 12 -3.90 -9.77 22.61
CA ILE A 12 -2.60 -9.82 23.28
C ILE A 12 -2.76 -9.86 24.80
N SER A 13 -2.03 -10.77 25.47
CA SER A 13 -2.05 -10.84 26.92
C SER A 13 -1.45 -9.60 27.57
N HIS A 14 -1.87 -9.27 28.79
CA HIS A 14 -1.25 -8.17 29.55
C HIS A 14 0.25 -8.38 29.74
N ILE A 15 0.69 -9.62 29.94
CA ILE A 15 2.10 -9.97 30.12
C ILE A 15 2.89 -9.66 28.85
N ASP A 16 2.38 -10.06 27.70
CA ASP A 16 3.03 -9.78 26.40
C ASP A 16 3.07 -8.28 26.13
N ARG A 17 1.97 -7.56 26.40
CA ARG A 17 1.93 -6.10 26.25
C ARG A 17 3.00 -5.40 27.10
N GLU A 18 3.07 -5.72 28.38
CA GLU A 18 4.07 -5.16 29.30
C GLU A 18 5.49 -5.53 28.85
N PHE A 19 5.70 -6.77 28.43
CA PHE A 19 7.00 -7.24 27.94
C PHE A 19 7.48 -6.44 26.73
N ILE A 20 6.63 -6.25 25.69
CA ILE A 20 6.98 -5.49 24.49
C ILE A 20 7.25 -4.03 24.85
N GLN A 21 6.40 -3.42 25.66
CA GLN A 21 6.61 -2.04 26.11
C GLN A 21 7.91 -1.87 26.89
N ASP A 22 8.30 -2.86 27.69
CA ASP A 22 9.56 -2.83 28.44
C ASP A 22 10.79 -2.98 27.54
N LEU A 23 10.71 -3.81 26.48
CA LEU A 23 11.76 -3.90 25.45
C LEU A 23 11.94 -2.56 24.74
N ILE A 24 10.85 -1.97 24.26
CA ILE A 24 10.88 -0.68 23.55
C ILE A 24 11.45 0.44 24.45
N ARG A 25 11.10 0.48 25.74
CA ARG A 25 11.70 1.44 26.70
C ARG A 25 13.22 1.26 26.85
N LYS A 26 13.71 0.03 26.74
CA LYS A 26 15.15 -0.29 26.81
C LYS A 26 15.90 0.00 25.50
N GLY A 27 15.18 0.34 24.43
CA GLY A 27 15.76 0.57 23.11
C GLY A 27 15.91 -0.71 22.28
N GLU A 28 15.13 -1.73 22.58
CA GLU A 28 15.17 -3.05 21.92
C GLU A 28 13.82 -3.38 21.30
N ARG A 29 13.83 -4.13 20.19
CA ARG A 29 12.65 -4.72 19.56
C ARG A 29 12.63 -6.22 19.78
N ILE A 30 11.44 -6.82 19.64
CA ILE A 30 11.25 -8.25 19.88
C ILE A 30 12.02 -9.14 18.90
N ASP A 31 12.25 -8.65 17.68
CA ASP A 31 12.99 -9.30 16.61
C ASP A 31 14.46 -8.85 16.49
N GLY A 32 14.89 -7.93 17.38
CA GLY A 32 16.26 -7.45 17.48
C GLY A 32 16.67 -6.37 16.46
N ARG A 33 15.73 -5.92 15.57
CA ARG A 33 16.00 -4.81 14.64
C ARG A 33 16.20 -3.48 15.35
N ALA A 34 16.86 -2.54 14.69
CA ALA A 34 16.85 -1.14 15.09
C ALA A 34 15.44 -0.52 14.92
N PHE A 35 15.19 0.62 15.55
CA PHE A 35 13.87 1.28 15.50
C PHE A 35 13.54 1.87 14.14
N ASP A 36 14.55 2.18 13.34
CA ASP A 36 14.52 2.76 12.00
C ASP A 36 14.74 1.72 10.89
N GLU A 37 14.75 0.42 11.22
CA GLU A 37 15.05 -0.66 10.31
C GLU A 37 13.78 -1.41 9.88
N TYR A 38 13.63 -1.62 8.55
CA TYR A 38 12.62 -2.50 7.97
C TYR A 38 13.01 -3.97 8.08
N ARG A 39 12.01 -4.86 8.12
CA ARG A 39 12.19 -6.30 7.85
C ARG A 39 12.72 -6.48 6.43
N GLN A 40 13.26 -7.66 6.15
CA GLN A 40 13.66 -8.03 4.79
C GLN A 40 12.47 -7.88 3.83
N ILE A 41 12.70 -7.20 2.70
CA ILE A 41 11.72 -7.00 1.63
C ILE A 41 12.13 -7.85 0.44
N GLU A 42 11.22 -8.72 -0.02
CA GLU A 42 11.37 -9.49 -1.26
C GLU A 42 10.21 -9.15 -2.19
N ILE A 43 10.51 -8.88 -3.46
CA ILE A 43 9.52 -8.49 -4.47
C ILE A 43 9.67 -9.42 -5.67
N GLU A 44 8.58 -10.14 -6.00
CA GLU A 44 8.47 -10.92 -7.22
C GLU A 44 7.43 -10.24 -8.13
N ALA A 45 7.87 -9.74 -9.28
CA ALA A 45 6.99 -9.07 -10.22
C ALA A 45 6.42 -10.06 -11.25
N ASN A 46 5.24 -9.72 -11.81
CA ASN A 46 4.54 -10.49 -12.84
C ASN A 46 4.22 -11.94 -12.45
N VAL A 47 3.79 -12.14 -11.20
CA VAL A 47 3.50 -13.50 -10.65
C VAL A 47 2.21 -14.12 -11.19
N VAL A 48 1.30 -13.35 -11.82
CA VAL A 48 0.03 -13.82 -12.40
C VAL A 48 -0.11 -13.38 -13.88
N PRO A 49 0.85 -13.70 -14.76
CA PRO A 49 0.94 -13.11 -16.12
C PRO A 49 -0.20 -13.52 -17.05
N ALA A 50 -0.92 -14.61 -16.76
CA ALA A 50 -1.98 -15.12 -17.62
C ALA A 50 -3.35 -14.46 -17.35
N LYS A 51 -3.51 -13.71 -16.28
CA LYS A 51 -4.81 -13.21 -15.81
C LYS A 51 -4.82 -11.73 -15.44
N ALA A 52 -3.72 -11.20 -14.96
CA ALA A 52 -3.56 -9.78 -14.64
C ALA A 52 -2.73 -9.09 -15.73
N GLU A 53 -3.00 -7.84 -15.99
CA GLU A 53 -2.22 -6.99 -16.88
C GLU A 53 -0.87 -6.58 -16.23
N GLY A 54 -0.81 -6.57 -14.90
CA GLY A 54 0.39 -6.45 -14.07
C GLY A 54 0.16 -7.15 -12.75
N SER A 55 1.21 -7.64 -12.10
CA SER A 55 1.10 -8.27 -10.78
C SER A 55 2.41 -8.29 -10.04
N ALA A 56 2.35 -8.32 -8.71
CA ALA A 56 3.52 -8.49 -7.87
C ALA A 56 3.15 -9.23 -6.58
N LEU A 57 4.09 -10.00 -6.06
CA LEU A 57 4.07 -10.59 -4.74
C LEU A 57 5.17 -9.92 -3.91
N VAL A 58 4.82 -9.43 -2.74
CA VAL A 58 5.74 -8.82 -1.79
C VAL A 58 5.75 -9.61 -0.51
N ARG A 59 6.95 -9.90 0.00
CA ARG A 59 7.17 -10.39 1.36
C ARG A 59 7.91 -9.32 2.15
N LEU A 60 7.33 -8.93 3.27
CA LEU A 60 7.89 -7.99 4.24
C LEU A 60 8.03 -8.75 5.57
N GLY A 61 9.20 -9.39 5.77
CA GLY A 61 9.35 -10.41 6.80
C GLY A 61 8.33 -11.53 6.60
N ASP A 62 7.52 -11.81 7.62
CA ASP A 62 6.46 -12.82 7.57
C ASP A 62 5.12 -12.28 7.03
N THR A 63 5.03 -10.99 6.70
CA THR A 63 3.86 -10.44 5.99
C THR A 63 3.99 -10.68 4.49
N SER A 64 2.98 -11.27 3.86
CA SER A 64 2.97 -11.58 2.43
C SER A 64 1.71 -11.06 1.75
N VAL A 65 1.88 -10.32 0.64
CA VAL A 65 0.79 -9.65 -0.08
C VAL A 65 0.96 -9.85 -1.59
N VAL A 66 -0.11 -10.20 -2.29
CA VAL A 66 -0.15 -10.20 -3.75
C VAL A 66 -1.03 -9.07 -4.27
N ALA A 67 -0.54 -8.32 -5.25
CA ALA A 67 -1.31 -7.31 -5.98
C ALA A 67 -1.48 -7.73 -7.44
N GLY A 68 -2.68 -7.52 -7.99
CA GLY A 68 -2.99 -7.74 -9.40
C GLY A 68 -3.65 -6.51 -10.01
N VAL A 69 -3.25 -6.14 -11.22
CA VAL A 69 -3.81 -4.99 -11.94
C VAL A 69 -4.67 -5.45 -13.09
N LYS A 70 -5.87 -4.89 -13.20
CA LYS A 70 -6.80 -5.03 -14.32
C LYS A 70 -7.01 -3.68 -14.97
N VAL A 71 -6.97 -3.65 -16.30
CA VAL A 71 -7.25 -2.44 -17.09
C VAL A 71 -8.48 -2.68 -17.96
N LEU A 72 -9.54 -1.92 -17.70
CA LEU A 72 -10.81 -1.99 -18.41
C LEU A 72 -11.09 -0.67 -19.12
N VAL A 73 -12.01 -0.69 -20.12
CA VAL A 73 -12.51 0.55 -20.74
C VAL A 73 -13.86 0.90 -20.14
N GLY A 74 -13.95 2.12 -19.62
CA GLY A 74 -15.17 2.65 -19.01
C GLY A 74 -15.52 4.06 -19.47
N GLU A 75 -16.38 4.71 -18.71
CA GLU A 75 -16.72 6.12 -18.88
C GLU A 75 -16.00 6.96 -17.83
N PRO A 76 -15.48 8.15 -18.20
CA PRO A 76 -14.84 9.04 -17.26
C PRO A 76 -15.84 9.59 -16.24
N TYR A 77 -15.33 10.12 -15.13
CA TYR A 77 -16.16 10.90 -14.23
C TYR A 77 -16.62 12.22 -14.91
N PRO A 78 -17.83 12.70 -14.61
CA PRO A 78 -18.35 13.94 -15.24
C PRO A 78 -17.52 15.20 -14.95
N ASP A 79 -16.81 15.23 -13.84
CA ASP A 79 -15.96 16.34 -13.40
C ASP A 79 -14.51 16.28 -13.95
N SER A 80 -14.11 15.09 -14.48
CA SER A 80 -12.81 14.88 -15.11
C SER A 80 -12.94 14.07 -16.42
N PRO A 81 -13.53 14.66 -17.47
CA PRO A 81 -13.89 13.95 -18.71
C PRO A 81 -12.70 13.51 -19.56
N ASP A 82 -11.52 14.04 -19.31
CA ASP A 82 -10.25 13.77 -20.01
C ASP A 82 -9.29 12.89 -19.19
N GLU A 83 -9.74 12.33 -18.07
CA GLU A 83 -8.89 11.53 -17.17
C GLU A 83 -9.40 10.10 -17.01
N GLY A 84 -8.45 9.15 -16.98
CA GLY A 84 -8.75 7.77 -16.58
C GLY A 84 -8.99 7.64 -15.08
N VAL A 85 -9.48 6.48 -14.69
CA VAL A 85 -9.83 6.20 -13.29
C VAL A 85 -8.85 5.19 -12.73
N THR A 86 -8.32 5.45 -11.54
CA THR A 86 -7.53 4.48 -10.77
C THR A 86 -8.25 4.16 -9.47
N MET A 87 -8.26 2.89 -9.10
CA MET A 87 -8.91 2.41 -7.89
C MET A 87 -8.07 1.29 -7.27
N VAL A 88 -7.80 1.38 -5.97
CA VAL A 88 -7.16 0.32 -5.20
C VAL A 88 -8.19 -0.32 -4.29
N THR A 89 -8.26 -1.66 -4.30
CA THR A 89 -9.08 -2.44 -3.38
C THR A 89 -8.24 -3.46 -2.64
N ILE A 90 -8.64 -3.80 -1.42
CA ILE A 90 -7.94 -4.78 -0.59
C ILE A 90 -8.97 -5.74 0.00
N GLU A 91 -8.79 -7.04 -0.23
CA GLU A 91 -9.61 -8.09 0.34
C GLU A 91 -8.86 -8.84 1.44
N MET A 92 -9.29 -8.66 2.68
CA MET A 92 -8.77 -9.41 3.82
C MET A 92 -9.46 -10.77 3.91
N SER A 93 -8.69 -11.84 3.76
CA SER A 93 -9.20 -13.21 3.76
C SER A 93 -8.68 -13.99 4.97
N PRO A 94 -9.47 -14.95 5.52
CA PRO A 94 -9.02 -15.85 6.60
C PRO A 94 -7.78 -16.67 6.30
N ILE A 95 -7.35 -16.76 5.05
CA ILE A 95 -6.09 -17.39 4.68
C ILE A 95 -4.88 -16.65 5.25
N ALA A 96 -4.97 -15.31 5.33
CA ALA A 96 -3.88 -14.47 5.79
C ALA A 96 -3.80 -14.39 7.33
N SER A 97 -4.93 -14.46 8.01
CA SER A 97 -4.98 -14.35 9.47
C SER A 97 -6.31 -14.88 10.00
N PRO A 98 -6.31 -15.54 11.18
CA PRO A 98 -7.56 -15.91 11.87
C PRO A 98 -8.37 -14.70 12.34
N LEU A 99 -7.80 -13.50 12.33
CA LEU A 99 -8.48 -12.24 12.67
C LEU A 99 -9.38 -11.74 11.53
N PHE A 100 -9.18 -12.25 10.30
CA PHE A 100 -9.94 -11.81 9.14
C PHE A 100 -11.16 -12.69 8.92
N GLU A 101 -12.27 -12.08 8.56
CA GLU A 101 -13.53 -12.78 8.29
C GLU A 101 -13.94 -12.62 6.83
N LEU A 102 -14.54 -13.67 6.27
CA LEU A 102 -15.16 -13.59 4.95
C LEU A 102 -16.39 -12.68 4.98
N GLY A 103 -16.56 -11.89 3.92
CA GLY A 103 -17.74 -11.04 3.76
C GLY A 103 -17.42 -9.70 3.12
N PRO A 104 -18.36 -8.76 3.15
CA PRO A 104 -18.10 -7.39 2.69
C PRO A 104 -16.94 -6.76 3.44
N PRO A 105 -16.14 -5.88 2.79
CA PRO A 105 -15.03 -5.20 3.44
C PRO A 105 -15.48 -4.50 4.72
N LYS A 106 -14.78 -4.77 5.82
CA LYS A 106 -14.97 -4.09 7.10
C LYS A 106 -14.14 -2.81 7.15
N GLU A 107 -14.27 -2.06 8.25
CA GLU A 107 -13.63 -0.75 8.44
C GLU A 107 -12.12 -0.80 8.20
N ASP A 108 -11.43 -1.84 8.70
CA ASP A 108 -9.98 -2.00 8.55
C ASP A 108 -9.56 -2.21 7.09
N ALA A 109 -10.29 -3.04 6.34
CA ALA A 109 -10.03 -3.27 4.91
C ALA A 109 -10.28 -1.99 4.09
N ILE A 110 -11.32 -1.24 4.44
CA ILE A 110 -11.66 0.03 3.80
C ILE A 110 -10.58 1.09 4.13
N GLU A 111 -10.15 1.19 5.39
CA GLU A 111 -9.08 2.12 5.78
C GLU A 111 -7.80 1.80 5.02
N LEU A 112 -7.37 0.54 5.03
CA LEU A 112 -6.16 0.08 4.35
C LEU A 112 -6.19 0.39 2.85
N ALA A 113 -7.28 0.02 2.16
CA ALA A 113 -7.46 0.31 0.74
C ALA A 113 -7.41 1.82 0.44
N ARG A 114 -8.06 2.64 1.27
CA ARG A 114 -8.08 4.10 1.07
C ARG A 114 -6.75 4.77 1.35
N VAL A 115 -5.95 4.25 2.27
CA VAL A 115 -4.60 4.79 2.54
C VAL A 115 -3.72 4.54 1.33
N VAL A 116 -3.66 3.29 0.83
CA VAL A 116 -2.86 2.93 -0.34
C VAL A 116 -3.37 3.62 -1.62
N ASP A 117 -4.69 3.65 -1.86
CA ASP A 117 -5.30 4.38 -2.99
C ASP A 117 -4.90 5.87 -2.99
N ARG A 118 -4.90 6.48 -1.81
CA ARG A 118 -4.53 7.90 -1.69
C ARG A 118 -3.05 8.12 -1.97
N GLY A 119 -2.15 7.23 -1.54
CA GLY A 119 -0.74 7.28 -1.89
C GLY A 119 -0.52 7.27 -3.40
N VAL A 120 -1.19 6.38 -4.12
CA VAL A 120 -1.11 6.29 -5.59
C VAL A 120 -1.71 7.52 -6.27
N ARG A 121 -2.87 8.01 -5.80
CA ARG A 121 -3.60 9.09 -6.45
C ARG A 121 -3.00 10.46 -6.18
N GLU A 122 -2.69 10.81 -4.92
CA GLU A 122 -2.18 12.13 -4.55
C GLU A 122 -0.73 12.36 -5.00
N SER A 123 0.01 11.29 -5.27
CA SER A 123 1.35 11.36 -5.88
C SER A 123 1.32 11.48 -7.39
N GLU A 124 0.12 11.39 -8.02
CA GLU A 124 -0.01 11.29 -9.47
C GLU A 124 0.85 10.15 -10.05
N THR A 125 0.86 9.00 -9.38
CA THR A 125 1.64 7.82 -9.81
C THR A 125 1.37 7.50 -11.27
N ILE A 126 0.11 7.58 -11.71
CA ILE A 126 -0.31 7.32 -13.09
C ILE A 126 -0.67 8.62 -13.78
N ASP A 127 -0.24 8.77 -15.05
CA ASP A 127 -0.74 9.82 -15.93
C ASP A 127 -2.21 9.59 -16.27
N ALA A 128 -3.13 10.16 -15.47
CA ALA A 128 -4.56 10.00 -15.68
C ALA A 128 -5.02 10.49 -17.07
N LYS A 129 -4.40 11.54 -17.60
CA LYS A 129 -4.70 12.06 -18.96
C LYS A 129 -4.19 11.14 -20.05
N GLY A 130 -3.08 10.45 -19.82
CA GLY A 130 -2.56 9.41 -20.73
C GLY A 130 -3.47 8.19 -20.85
N LEU A 131 -4.44 8.04 -19.94
CA LEU A 131 -5.45 6.99 -19.97
C LEU A 131 -6.74 7.39 -20.72
N CYS A 132 -6.84 8.59 -21.28
CA CYS A 132 -8.00 9.04 -22.05
C CYS A 132 -7.97 8.42 -23.46
N ILE A 133 -9.07 7.75 -23.85
CA ILE A 133 -9.25 7.22 -25.21
C ILE A 133 -9.99 8.24 -26.07
N GLU A 134 -11.11 8.78 -25.55
CA GLU A 134 -11.90 9.85 -26.17
C GLU A 134 -12.59 10.65 -25.07
N GLU A 135 -12.26 11.95 -25.01
CA GLU A 135 -12.75 12.89 -24.00
C GLU A 135 -14.27 12.85 -23.85
N GLY A 136 -14.74 12.73 -22.63
CA GLY A 136 -16.14 12.68 -22.24
C GLY A 136 -16.89 11.40 -22.65
N LYS A 137 -16.18 10.39 -23.23
CA LYS A 137 -16.81 9.17 -23.72
C LYS A 137 -16.17 7.92 -23.15
N LYS A 138 -14.85 7.72 -23.37
CA LYS A 138 -14.16 6.49 -22.98
C LYS A 138 -12.76 6.76 -22.46
N VAL A 139 -12.46 6.11 -21.35
CA VAL A 139 -11.15 6.13 -20.69
C VAL A 139 -10.76 4.72 -20.28
N TYR A 140 -9.48 4.49 -20.03
CA TYR A 140 -9.03 3.31 -19.30
C TYR A 140 -9.29 3.49 -17.81
N MET A 141 -9.75 2.42 -17.19
CA MET A 141 -9.95 2.30 -15.73
C MET A 141 -8.97 1.24 -15.22
N VAL A 142 -8.11 1.63 -14.30
CA VAL A 142 -7.07 0.80 -13.69
C VAL A 142 -7.55 0.37 -12.31
N PHE A 143 -7.69 -0.93 -12.11
CA PHE A 143 -8.06 -1.54 -10.84
C PHE A 143 -6.84 -2.29 -10.30
N ALA A 144 -6.38 -1.94 -9.13
CA ALA A 144 -5.34 -2.66 -8.40
C ALA A 144 -5.98 -3.38 -7.21
N ASP A 145 -6.07 -4.70 -7.31
CA ASP A 145 -6.66 -5.55 -6.29
C ASP A 145 -5.55 -6.21 -5.47
N VAL A 146 -5.62 -6.08 -4.15
CA VAL A 146 -4.62 -6.55 -3.20
C VAL A 146 -5.20 -7.63 -2.30
N TYR A 147 -4.46 -8.73 -2.17
CA TYR A 147 -4.83 -9.88 -1.35
C TYR A 147 -3.68 -10.20 -0.38
N PRO A 148 -3.81 -9.92 0.91
CA PRO A 148 -2.91 -10.46 1.93
C PRO A 148 -2.98 -11.98 1.94
N LEU A 149 -1.80 -12.64 1.96
CA LEU A 149 -1.66 -14.09 2.04
C LEU A 149 -1.18 -14.55 3.41
N GLU A 150 -0.38 -13.69 4.08
CA GLU A 150 0.09 -13.88 5.45
C GLU A 150 0.20 -12.51 6.13
N TYR A 151 -0.15 -12.44 7.42
CA TYR A 151 -0.22 -11.18 8.15
C TYR A 151 0.56 -11.25 9.45
N ASP A 152 1.69 -10.54 9.47
CA ASP A 152 2.51 -10.28 10.66
C ASP A 152 2.80 -8.77 10.84
N GLY A 153 1.77 -7.95 10.67
CA GLY A 153 1.85 -6.49 10.79
C GLY A 153 2.25 -5.77 9.51
N ASN A 154 2.00 -4.48 9.47
CA ASN A 154 2.37 -3.52 8.42
C ASN A 154 1.86 -3.86 7.01
N LEU A 155 0.58 -4.22 6.92
CA LEU A 155 -0.08 -4.46 5.62
C LEU A 155 -0.10 -3.23 4.73
N ILE A 156 -0.05 -2.01 5.28
CA ILE A 156 -0.09 -0.77 4.50
C ILE A 156 1.14 -0.69 3.61
N ASP A 157 2.34 -0.76 4.20
CA ASP A 157 3.59 -0.62 3.45
C ASP A 157 3.78 -1.79 2.48
N ALA A 158 3.49 -3.04 2.92
CA ALA A 158 3.55 -4.21 2.06
C ALA A 158 2.61 -4.09 0.84
N SER A 159 1.37 -3.59 1.05
CA SER A 159 0.39 -3.38 -0.02
C SER A 159 0.82 -2.26 -0.97
N SER A 160 1.36 -1.16 -0.43
CA SER A 160 1.89 -0.05 -1.23
C SER A 160 3.02 -0.50 -2.16
N ILE A 161 3.98 -1.24 -1.62
CA ILE A 161 5.10 -1.80 -2.39
C ILE A 161 4.56 -2.74 -3.50
N ALA A 162 3.61 -3.63 -3.16
CA ALA A 162 3.02 -4.57 -4.11
C ALA A 162 2.25 -3.87 -5.23
N VAL A 163 1.45 -2.85 -4.90
CA VAL A 163 0.70 -2.05 -5.88
C VAL A 163 1.65 -1.32 -6.82
N ASN A 164 2.66 -0.62 -6.30
CA ASN A 164 3.63 0.10 -7.12
C ASN A 164 4.41 -0.85 -8.06
N ALA A 165 4.85 -2.00 -7.57
CA ALA A 165 5.53 -3.00 -8.39
C ALA A 165 4.60 -3.59 -9.48
N ALA A 166 3.33 -3.86 -9.16
CA ALA A 166 2.35 -4.34 -10.13
C ALA A 166 2.03 -3.28 -11.20
N LEU A 167 1.88 -2.02 -10.83
CA LEU A 167 1.63 -0.92 -11.76
C LEU A 167 2.78 -0.74 -12.76
N LEU A 168 4.04 -0.83 -12.31
CA LEU A 168 5.21 -0.71 -13.18
C LEU A 168 5.29 -1.81 -14.24
N THR A 169 4.79 -3.02 -13.94
CA THR A 169 4.82 -4.16 -14.87
C THR A 169 3.59 -4.24 -15.75
N THR A 170 2.61 -3.35 -15.56
CA THR A 170 1.32 -3.39 -16.26
C THR A 170 1.45 -3.07 -17.73
N LYS A 171 0.98 -4.03 -18.57
CA LYS A 171 0.84 -3.89 -20.02
C LYS A 171 -0.58 -4.29 -20.42
N PHE A 172 -1.24 -3.45 -21.23
CA PHE A 172 -2.63 -3.65 -21.63
C PHE A 172 -2.86 -3.35 -23.10
N PRO A 173 -3.92 -3.90 -23.74
CA PRO A 173 -4.18 -3.67 -25.16
C PRO A 173 -4.58 -2.22 -25.45
N GLU A 174 -4.03 -1.66 -26.52
CA GLU A 174 -4.45 -0.37 -27.02
C GLU A 174 -5.84 -0.46 -27.62
N MET A 175 -6.75 0.41 -27.17
CA MET A 175 -8.14 0.49 -27.63
C MET A 175 -8.40 1.80 -28.33
N LYS A 176 -9.27 1.77 -29.35
CA LYS A 176 -9.79 2.96 -30.04
C LYS A 176 -11.30 2.93 -30.09
N LEU A 177 -11.92 4.09 -30.17
CA LEU A 177 -13.35 4.20 -30.42
C LEU A 177 -13.59 4.38 -31.94
N GLU A 178 -14.20 3.37 -32.59
CA GLU A 178 -14.59 3.38 -33.99
C GLU A 178 -16.09 3.13 -34.05
N ASP A 179 -16.85 3.98 -34.78
CA ASP A 179 -18.30 3.88 -34.91
C ASP A 179 -19.05 3.62 -33.59
N LYS A 180 -18.65 4.29 -32.51
CA LYS A 180 -19.19 4.12 -31.14
C LYS A 180 -18.90 2.74 -30.50
N LYS A 181 -18.02 1.94 -31.07
CA LYS A 181 -17.57 0.66 -30.50
C LYS A 181 -16.10 0.76 -30.12
N VAL A 182 -15.77 0.16 -28.97
CA VAL A 182 -14.38 0.02 -28.56
C VAL A 182 -13.76 -1.17 -29.28
N VAL A 183 -12.67 -0.93 -29.99
CA VAL A 183 -11.97 -1.92 -30.81
C VAL A 183 -10.50 -1.94 -30.43
N ALA A 184 -9.93 -3.15 -30.30
CA ALA A 184 -8.50 -3.30 -30.04
C ALA A 184 -7.69 -3.03 -31.32
N THR A 185 -6.62 -2.26 -31.20
CA THR A 185 -5.72 -1.96 -32.34
C THR A 185 -4.74 -3.09 -32.64
N GLY A 186 -4.56 -4.03 -31.71
CA GLY A 186 -3.56 -5.10 -31.78
C GLY A 186 -2.22 -4.73 -31.14
N ASN A 187 -2.02 -3.50 -30.72
CA ASN A 187 -0.85 -3.06 -29.99
C ASN A 187 -1.02 -3.25 -28.46
N MET A 188 0.10 -3.33 -27.75
CA MET A 188 0.15 -3.32 -26.29
C MET A 188 0.75 -1.99 -25.82
N LEU A 189 0.14 -1.38 -24.82
CA LEU A 189 0.63 -0.19 -24.15
C LEU A 189 1.21 -0.56 -22.77
N LYS A 190 2.23 0.15 -22.33
CA LYS A 190 2.65 0.16 -20.93
C LYS A 190 1.81 1.19 -20.17
N LEU A 191 1.52 0.91 -18.92
CA LEU A 191 0.85 1.88 -18.06
C LEU A 191 1.75 3.12 -17.91
N PRO A 192 1.21 4.35 -18.11
CA PRO A 192 1.99 5.57 -18.01
C PRO A 192 2.25 5.96 -16.54
N VAL A 193 3.16 5.23 -15.88
CA VAL A 193 3.61 5.54 -14.52
C VAL A 193 4.60 6.69 -14.57
N LYS A 194 4.30 7.80 -13.86
CA LYS A 194 5.11 9.04 -13.81
C LYS A 194 5.98 9.13 -12.57
N ASN A 195 5.46 8.63 -11.46
CA ASN A 195 6.04 8.80 -10.14
C ASN A 195 5.70 7.56 -9.30
N ILE A 196 6.50 7.28 -8.29
CA ILE A 196 6.19 6.24 -7.31
C ILE A 196 6.19 6.90 -5.95
N ALA A 197 5.14 6.71 -5.19
CA ALA A 197 5.09 7.05 -3.78
C ALA A 197 4.85 5.78 -2.96
N ILE A 198 5.64 5.62 -1.92
CA ILE A 198 5.64 4.44 -1.05
C ILE A 198 5.16 4.88 0.32
N GLU A 199 4.21 4.16 0.88
CA GLU A 199 3.79 4.35 2.25
C GLU A 199 4.85 3.82 3.21
N HIS A 200 5.11 4.63 4.24
CA HIS A 200 5.99 4.33 5.35
C HIS A 200 5.22 4.48 6.65
N THR A 201 5.04 3.39 7.37
CA THR A 201 4.27 3.36 8.61
C THR A 201 5.20 3.36 9.81
N VAL A 202 5.07 4.41 10.63
CA VAL A 202 5.79 4.58 11.88
C VAL A 202 4.82 4.47 13.05
N SER A 203 5.04 3.50 13.93
CA SER A 203 4.27 3.28 15.14
C SER A 203 4.90 3.97 16.34
N LYS A 204 4.04 4.58 17.15
CA LYS A 204 4.42 5.15 18.44
C LYS A 204 4.04 4.17 19.56
N ILE A 205 5.03 3.81 20.39
CA ILE A 205 4.85 2.98 21.58
C ILE A 205 5.50 3.71 22.77
N GLY A 206 4.68 4.22 23.69
CA GLY A 206 5.15 5.10 24.74
C GLY A 206 5.74 6.40 24.20
N ASP A 207 7.03 6.64 24.41
CA ASP A 207 7.77 7.81 23.91
C ASP A 207 8.68 7.49 22.72
N LYS A 208 8.61 6.27 22.21
CA LYS A 208 9.47 5.78 21.12
C LYS A 208 8.69 5.64 19.81
N LEU A 209 9.43 5.79 18.71
CA LEU A 209 8.95 5.52 17.35
C LEU A 209 9.67 4.31 16.79
N ILE A 210 8.95 3.46 16.09
CA ILE A 210 9.47 2.32 15.34
C ILE A 210 8.87 2.33 13.94
N ILE A 211 9.67 2.08 12.93
CA ILE A 211 9.19 1.88 11.55
C ILE A 211 8.92 0.40 11.32
N ASP A 212 8.03 0.08 10.38
CA ASP A 212 7.67 -1.30 10.03
C ASP A 212 7.34 -2.16 11.25
N PRO A 213 6.21 -1.88 11.95
CA PRO A 213 5.83 -2.64 13.14
C PRO A 213 5.44 -4.08 12.78
N THR A 214 5.86 -5.04 13.60
CA THR A 214 5.30 -6.41 13.57
C THR A 214 3.87 -6.41 14.12
N LEU A 215 3.12 -7.49 13.88
CA LEU A 215 1.75 -7.63 14.40
C LEU A 215 1.68 -7.46 15.94
N ARG A 216 2.67 -8.00 16.66
CA ARG A 216 2.73 -7.87 18.11
C ARG A 216 3.00 -6.42 18.55
N GLU A 217 3.76 -5.66 17.79
CA GLU A 217 4.03 -4.24 18.04
C GLU A 217 2.81 -3.38 17.67
N GLU A 218 2.06 -3.72 16.61
CA GLU A 218 0.78 -3.07 16.28
C GLU A 218 -0.25 -3.22 17.41
N PHE A 219 -0.30 -4.36 18.08
CA PHE A 219 -1.22 -4.57 19.20
C PHE A 219 -0.90 -3.73 20.45
N VAL A 220 0.31 -3.21 20.56
CA VAL A 220 0.73 -2.40 21.74
C VAL A 220 0.95 -0.93 21.40
N GLN A 221 0.84 -0.54 20.13
CA GLN A 221 1.04 0.84 19.69
C GLN A 221 -0.02 1.79 20.30
N ASP A 222 0.39 3.00 20.59
CA ASP A 222 -0.51 4.09 21.00
C ASP A 222 -1.22 4.71 19.80
N CYS A 223 -0.49 4.84 18.71
CA CYS A 223 -0.95 5.29 17.39
C CYS A 223 0.13 5.02 16.34
N ARG A 224 -0.24 5.15 15.06
CA ARG A 224 0.69 5.14 13.92
C ARG A 224 0.55 6.42 13.09
N LEU A 225 1.62 6.76 12.40
CA LEU A 225 1.65 7.76 11.33
C LEU A 225 2.11 7.05 10.06
N THR A 226 1.26 7.01 9.06
CA THR A 226 1.59 6.51 7.72
C THR A 226 1.79 7.69 6.79
N MET A 227 2.85 7.67 6.02
CA MET A 227 3.27 8.75 5.14
C MET A 227 3.63 8.19 3.78
N ALA A 228 2.97 8.66 2.72
CA ALA A 228 3.37 8.38 1.36
C ALA A 228 4.48 9.34 0.94
N VAL A 229 5.62 8.80 0.56
CA VAL A 229 6.81 9.57 0.16
C VAL A 229 7.17 9.22 -1.27
N ASP A 230 7.34 10.25 -2.12
CA ASP A 230 7.72 10.06 -3.51
C ASP A 230 9.24 10.02 -3.72
N GLN A 231 9.66 9.68 -4.95
CA GLN A 231 11.07 9.60 -5.36
C GLN A 231 11.84 10.92 -5.26
N LYS A 232 11.15 12.05 -5.02
CA LYS A 232 11.72 13.39 -4.87
C LYS A 232 11.72 13.88 -3.44
N ASP A 233 11.51 12.96 -2.49
CA ASP A 233 11.44 13.22 -1.06
C ASP A 233 10.21 14.10 -0.67
N ASN A 234 9.14 14.14 -1.50
CA ASN A 234 7.91 14.86 -1.15
C ASN A 234 6.95 13.92 -0.41
N PHE A 235 6.33 14.45 0.64
CA PHE A 235 5.22 13.78 1.32
C PHE A 235 3.91 14.09 0.59
N THR A 236 3.35 13.10 -0.09
CA THR A 236 2.14 13.26 -0.90
C THR A 236 0.86 12.99 -0.11
N ALA A 237 0.93 12.16 0.91
CA ALA A 237 -0.17 11.88 1.82
C ALA A 237 0.32 11.57 3.23
N LEU A 238 -0.49 11.92 4.23
CA LEU A 238 -0.25 11.58 5.63
C LEU A 238 -1.55 11.08 6.26
N GLN A 239 -1.46 10.02 7.05
CA GLN A 239 -2.57 9.45 7.82
C GLN A 239 -2.13 9.10 9.22
N LYS A 240 -2.78 9.68 10.24
CA LYS A 240 -2.69 9.22 11.62
C LYS A 240 -3.80 8.20 11.89
N GLY A 241 -3.43 7.02 12.36
CA GLY A 241 -4.35 5.93 12.68
C GLY A 241 -3.82 5.04 13.80
N GLY A 242 -4.31 3.80 13.88
CA GLY A 242 -3.80 2.74 14.75
C GLY A 242 -3.99 2.98 16.25
N GLY A 243 -4.83 3.94 16.65
CA GLY A 243 -5.12 4.23 18.04
C GLY A 243 -5.40 5.70 18.32
N ALA A 244 -5.82 5.99 19.57
CA ALA A 244 -6.21 7.34 20.00
C ALA A 244 -5.05 8.15 20.62
N GLY A 245 -3.84 7.55 20.75
CA GLY A 245 -2.69 8.20 21.36
C GLY A 245 -2.29 9.49 20.62
N PRO A 246 -1.84 10.53 21.32
CA PRO A 246 -1.33 11.75 20.68
C PRO A 246 0.08 11.53 20.13
N MET A 247 0.40 12.30 19.08
CA MET A 247 1.76 12.42 18.55
C MET A 247 2.13 13.91 18.53
N SER A 248 3.24 14.27 19.19
CA SER A 248 3.73 15.66 19.19
C SER A 248 4.34 16.02 17.84
N LEU A 249 4.47 17.31 17.55
CA LEU A 249 5.12 17.77 16.33
C LEU A 249 6.57 17.27 16.20
N ASP A 250 7.31 17.24 17.30
CA ASP A 250 8.69 16.71 17.32
C ASP A 250 8.74 15.22 16.94
N LEU A 251 7.75 14.42 17.37
CA LEU A 251 7.64 13.01 16.97
C LEU A 251 7.20 12.85 15.53
N VAL A 252 6.36 13.74 15.02
CA VAL A 252 6.00 13.77 13.59
C VAL A 252 7.24 14.04 12.74
N ASP A 253 8.04 15.04 13.11
CA ASP A 253 9.28 15.38 12.40
C ASP A 253 10.29 14.21 12.40
N GLN A 254 10.45 13.54 13.54
CA GLN A 254 11.27 12.33 13.62
C GLN A 254 10.73 11.19 12.72
N ALA A 255 9.43 10.96 12.74
CA ALA A 255 8.80 9.94 11.88
C ALA A 255 9.01 10.25 10.39
N MET A 256 8.91 11.53 10.00
CA MET A 256 9.21 11.97 8.64
C MET A 256 10.67 11.68 8.25
N GLY A 257 11.63 11.92 9.16
CA GLY A 257 13.03 11.55 8.95
C GLY A 257 13.19 10.06 8.70
N MET A 258 12.58 9.19 9.52
CA MET A 258 12.64 7.73 9.35
C MET A 258 12.08 7.28 7.99
N ALA A 259 11.01 7.91 7.49
CA ALA A 259 10.45 7.60 6.18
C ALA A 259 11.42 7.99 5.04
N LEU A 260 12.01 9.19 5.10
CA LEU A 260 12.97 9.68 4.10
C LEU A 260 14.24 8.82 4.03
N ASP A 261 14.70 8.29 5.15
CA ASP A 261 15.90 7.44 5.20
C ASP A 261 15.68 6.10 4.48
N ASN A 262 14.42 5.61 4.39
CA ASN A 262 14.10 4.30 3.84
C ASN A 262 13.54 4.32 2.40
N VAL A 263 12.95 5.43 1.95
CA VAL A 263 12.22 5.49 0.67
C VAL A 263 13.07 5.07 -0.53
N ARG A 264 14.34 5.51 -0.60
CA ARG A 264 15.21 5.22 -1.75
C ARG A 264 15.58 3.75 -1.86
N ALA A 265 15.88 3.11 -0.74
CA ALA A 265 16.22 1.69 -0.73
C ALA A 265 15.04 0.83 -1.19
N ILE A 266 13.81 1.17 -0.76
CA ILE A 266 12.61 0.44 -1.17
C ILE A 266 12.27 0.71 -2.64
N ASP A 267 12.39 1.96 -3.12
CA ASP A 267 12.19 2.28 -4.54
C ASP A 267 13.15 1.50 -5.44
N GLU A 268 14.43 1.41 -5.07
CA GLU A 268 15.42 0.62 -5.81
C GLU A 268 15.03 -0.85 -5.93
N LEU A 269 14.47 -1.46 -4.87
CA LEU A 269 13.97 -2.84 -4.90
C LEU A 269 12.78 -2.99 -5.85
N ILE A 270 11.83 -2.05 -5.81
CA ILE A 270 10.65 -2.05 -6.71
C ILE A 270 11.10 -1.93 -8.17
N GLN A 271 12.02 -0.98 -8.46
CA GLN A 271 12.55 -0.78 -9.82
C GLN A 271 13.34 -1.99 -10.32
N ALA A 272 14.12 -2.64 -9.45
CA ALA A 272 14.85 -3.84 -9.81
C ALA A 272 13.91 -4.98 -10.19
N ALA A 273 12.91 -5.27 -9.35
CA ALA A 273 11.93 -6.31 -9.60
C ALA A 273 11.12 -6.07 -10.89
N ALA A 274 10.79 -4.81 -11.22
CA ALA A 274 10.07 -4.47 -12.45
C ALA A 274 10.93 -4.68 -13.71
N LYS A 275 12.25 -4.43 -13.64
CA LYS A 275 13.18 -4.63 -14.75
C LYS A 275 13.41 -6.11 -15.09
N ASP A 276 13.36 -6.99 -14.10
CA ASP A 276 13.60 -8.43 -14.30
C ASP A 276 12.51 -9.11 -15.17
N VAL A 277 11.38 -8.43 -15.42
CA VAL A 277 10.25 -8.97 -16.21
C VAL A 277 9.95 -8.17 -17.49
N GLU A 278 10.76 -7.17 -17.84
CA GLU A 278 10.68 -6.45 -19.12
C GLU A 278 11.23 -7.27 -20.29
#